data_c547913c7ed2a3e5ac9710be42db8470
#
_entry.id   c547913c7ed2a3e5ac9710be42db8470
#
_cell.length_a   1.000
_cell.length_b   1.000
_cell.length_c   1.000
_cell.angle_alpha   90.00
_cell.angle_beta   90.00
_cell.angle_gamma   90.00
#
_symmetry.space_group_name_H-M   'P 1'
#
loop_
_entity.id
_entity.type
_entity.pdbx_description
1 polymer ?
#
loop_
_entity_poly.entity_id
_entity_poly.type
_entity_poly.pdbx_seq_one_letter_code
_entity_poly.pdbx_strand_id
1 'polypeptide(L)'
;MNACPFCSILPADILDENEYAVAVRDSFPASRGHTLIITKRHVEDYFQLSKEEKDKAFELLEKMKKAMDTEFAPDGYNIGFNIGEAGGQTILHVHIHLIPRKKGDSENCKGGIKGVIRRQMSY
;
A
#
# COMPACT_ATOMS: atom_id res chain seq x y z
N MET A 1 5.53 22.52 12.90
CA MET A 1 4.73 22.08 11.76
C MET A 1 5.16 20.69 11.32
N ASN A 2 4.24 19.78 11.28
CA ASN A 2 4.55 18.41 10.89
C ASN A 2 4.61 18.28 9.38
N ALA A 3 5.76 17.94 8.87
CA ALA A 3 5.90 17.64 7.46
C ALA A 3 5.35 16.23 7.20
N CYS A 4 4.49 16.09 6.20
CA CYS A 4 4.02 14.80 5.77
C CYS A 4 5.15 14.08 5.01
N PRO A 5 5.59 12.90 5.44
CA PRO A 5 6.67 12.20 4.75
C PRO A 5 6.33 11.85 3.30
N PHE A 6 5.04 11.69 2.99
CA PHE A 6 4.60 11.36 1.63
C PHE A 6 4.47 12.57 0.71
N CYS A 7 4.55 13.78 1.26
CA CYS A 7 4.64 15.00 0.46
C CYS A 7 6.08 15.30 0.01
N SER A 8 7.08 14.63 0.61
CA SER A 8 8.49 14.94 0.41
C SER A 8 9.32 13.71 0.04
N ILE A 9 8.77 12.86 -0.83
CA ILE A 9 9.45 11.65 -1.26
C ILE A 9 10.64 12.02 -2.16
N LEU A 10 11.81 11.45 -1.86
CA LEU A 10 13.00 11.69 -2.65
C LEU A 10 12.88 10.99 -4.02
N PRO A 11 13.30 11.66 -5.10
CA PRO A 11 13.25 11.04 -6.43
C PRO A 11 13.94 9.68 -6.51
N ALA A 12 15.02 9.49 -5.74
CA ALA A 12 15.75 8.21 -5.71
C ALA A 12 14.93 7.05 -5.13
N ASP A 13 13.90 7.36 -4.34
CA ASP A 13 13.07 6.35 -3.70
C ASP A 13 11.86 5.97 -4.55
N ILE A 14 11.58 6.70 -5.62
CA ILE A 14 10.44 6.43 -6.50
C ILE A 14 10.78 5.28 -7.43
N LEU A 15 10.00 4.19 -7.34
CA LEU A 15 10.15 3.03 -8.21
C LEU A 15 9.52 3.27 -9.57
N ASP A 16 8.38 3.91 -9.58
CA ASP A 16 7.61 4.25 -10.77
C ASP A 16 6.58 5.31 -10.41
N GLU A 17 6.03 5.98 -11.40
CA GLU A 17 5.03 7.02 -11.16
C GLU A 17 4.19 7.28 -12.40
N ASN A 18 3.07 7.94 -12.19
CA ASN A 18 2.29 8.54 -13.27
C ASN A 18 1.90 9.96 -12.86
N GLU A 19 0.95 10.58 -13.56
CA GLU A 19 0.54 11.96 -13.30
C GLU A 19 0.04 12.20 -11.88
N TYR A 20 -0.57 11.19 -11.25
CA TYR A 20 -1.29 11.36 -10.00
C TYR A 20 -0.74 10.55 -8.83
N ALA A 21 0.17 9.62 -9.07
CA ALA A 21 0.64 8.73 -8.01
C ALA A 21 2.09 8.31 -8.20
N VAL A 22 2.72 7.92 -7.09
CA VAL A 22 4.09 7.37 -7.09
C VAL A 22 4.07 6.02 -6.36
N ALA A 23 5.01 5.15 -6.73
CA ALA A 23 5.22 3.87 -6.06
C ALA A 23 6.56 3.90 -5.34
N VAL A 24 6.56 3.52 -4.07
CA VAL A 24 7.78 3.44 -3.26
C VAL A 24 7.74 2.18 -2.41
N ARG A 25 8.90 1.71 -1.92
CA ARG A 25 8.93 0.65 -0.91
C ARG A 25 8.58 1.23 0.45
N ASP A 26 7.85 0.46 1.25
CA ASP A 26 7.56 0.85 2.63
C ASP A 26 8.87 0.80 3.44
N SER A 27 9.14 1.85 4.22
CA SER A 27 10.32 1.90 5.08
C SER A 27 10.23 0.93 6.26
N PHE A 28 9.02 0.50 6.59
CA PHE A 28 8.76 -0.47 7.67
C PHE A 28 7.97 -1.64 7.09
N PRO A 29 8.62 -2.44 6.21
CA PRO A 29 7.89 -3.42 5.42
C PRO A 29 7.35 -4.59 6.25
N ALA A 30 6.10 -4.99 5.94
CA ALA A 30 5.52 -6.19 6.52
C ALA A 30 6.13 -7.45 5.91
N SER A 31 6.59 -7.34 4.66
CA SER A 31 7.29 -8.42 3.96
C SER A 31 8.27 -7.80 2.97
N ARG A 32 9.20 -8.62 2.47
CA ARG A 32 10.14 -8.15 1.45
C ARG A 32 9.38 -7.71 0.20
N GLY A 33 9.62 -6.47 -0.21
CA GLY A 33 8.97 -5.90 -1.38
C GLY A 33 7.67 -5.16 -1.10
N HIS A 34 7.25 -5.05 0.16
CA HIS A 34 6.07 -4.28 0.56
C HIS A 34 6.12 -2.90 -0.09
N THR A 35 5.17 -2.62 -0.95
CA THR A 35 5.13 -1.40 -1.77
C THR A 35 3.94 -0.55 -1.39
N LEU A 36 4.12 0.77 -1.51
CA LEU A 36 3.05 1.74 -1.30
C LEU A 36 2.79 2.47 -2.61
N ILE A 37 1.52 2.66 -2.92
CA ILE A 37 1.09 3.55 -4.00
C ILE A 37 0.54 4.78 -3.32
N ILE A 38 1.19 5.92 -3.54
CA ILE A 38 0.92 7.16 -2.81
C ILE A 38 0.45 8.22 -3.81
N THR A 39 -0.65 8.89 -3.52
CA THR A 39 -1.11 9.97 -4.40
C THR A 39 -0.19 11.19 -4.26
N LYS A 40 0.00 11.92 -5.37
CA LYS A 40 0.83 13.14 -5.36
C LYS A 40 0.16 14.25 -4.57
N ARG A 41 -1.17 14.39 -4.73
CA ARG A 41 -1.92 15.38 -3.97
C ARG A 41 -2.13 14.90 -2.55
N HIS A 42 -1.90 15.77 -1.59
CA HIS A 42 -2.09 15.46 -0.18
C HIS A 42 -3.58 15.50 0.18
N VAL A 43 -4.18 14.35 0.33
CA VAL A 43 -5.50 14.18 0.92
C VAL A 43 -5.42 13.06 1.93
N GLU A 44 -6.29 13.10 2.93
CA GLU A 44 -6.18 12.19 4.06
C GLU A 44 -6.52 10.75 3.70
N ASP A 45 -7.63 10.52 2.99
CA ASP A 45 -8.04 9.16 2.71
C ASP A 45 -8.66 9.00 1.30
N TYR A 46 -8.93 7.74 0.96
CA TYR A 46 -9.45 7.31 -0.32
C TYR A 46 -10.71 8.06 -0.75
N PHE A 47 -11.60 8.38 0.20
CA PHE A 47 -12.89 8.97 -0.13
C PHE A 47 -12.78 10.43 -0.55
N GLN A 48 -11.63 11.05 -0.35
CA GLN A 48 -11.34 12.41 -0.77
C GLN A 48 -10.68 12.48 -2.15
N LEU A 49 -10.36 11.33 -2.74
CA LEU A 49 -9.74 11.29 -4.07
C LEU A 49 -10.75 11.55 -5.17
N SER A 50 -10.31 12.21 -6.25
CA SER A 50 -11.10 12.32 -7.47
C SER A 50 -11.11 10.97 -8.18
N LYS A 51 -12.05 10.82 -9.14
CA LYS A 51 -12.11 9.61 -9.97
C LYS A 51 -10.81 9.39 -10.73
N GLU A 52 -10.22 10.46 -11.27
CA GLU A 52 -8.97 10.36 -12.02
C GLU A 52 -7.82 9.90 -11.13
N GLU A 53 -7.75 10.42 -9.91
CA GLU A 53 -6.73 10.00 -8.95
C GLU A 53 -6.88 8.52 -8.59
N LYS A 54 -8.11 8.07 -8.38
CA LYS A 54 -8.39 6.66 -8.10
C LYS A 54 -7.95 5.78 -9.26
N ASP A 55 -8.37 6.13 -10.47
CA ASP A 55 -8.05 5.36 -11.66
C ASP A 55 -6.53 5.25 -11.88
N LYS A 56 -5.82 6.36 -11.74
CA LYS A 56 -4.38 6.39 -11.95
C LYS A 56 -3.61 5.68 -10.84
N ALA A 57 -4.08 5.77 -9.60
CA ALA A 57 -3.47 5.03 -8.51
C ALA A 57 -3.61 3.53 -8.72
N PHE A 58 -4.78 3.07 -9.16
CA PHE A 58 -5.00 1.65 -9.43
C PHE A 58 -4.24 1.17 -10.66
N GLU A 59 -4.09 1.98 -11.69
CA GLU A 59 -3.23 1.64 -12.83
C GLU A 59 -1.79 1.40 -12.38
N LEU A 60 -1.28 2.27 -11.53
CA LEU A 60 0.08 2.14 -11.02
C LEU A 60 0.21 0.91 -10.12
N LEU A 61 -0.81 0.63 -9.30
CA LEU A 61 -0.87 -0.58 -8.47
C LEU A 61 -0.73 -1.83 -9.32
N GLU A 62 -1.50 -1.93 -10.40
CA GLU A 62 -1.46 -3.09 -11.30
C GLU A 62 -0.12 -3.24 -11.99
N LYS A 63 0.45 -2.12 -12.41
CA LYS A 63 1.78 -2.11 -13.03
C LYS A 63 2.85 -2.61 -12.07
N MET A 64 2.81 -2.13 -10.83
CA MET A 64 3.76 -2.55 -9.81
C MET A 64 3.58 -4.03 -9.45
N LYS A 65 2.34 -4.50 -9.39
CA LYS A 65 2.06 -5.91 -9.11
C LYS A 65 2.71 -6.81 -10.16
N LYS A 66 2.59 -6.45 -11.44
CA LYS A 66 3.23 -7.20 -12.53
C LYS A 66 4.75 -7.25 -12.39
N ALA A 67 5.36 -6.10 -12.05
CA ALA A 67 6.80 -6.03 -11.85
C ALA A 67 7.22 -6.90 -10.66
N MET A 68 6.44 -6.87 -9.59
CA MET A 68 6.72 -7.63 -8.38
C MET A 68 6.53 -9.13 -8.57
N ASP A 69 5.62 -9.55 -9.44
CA ASP A 69 5.46 -10.96 -9.80
C ASP A 69 6.78 -11.53 -10.34
N THR A 70 7.46 -10.76 -11.16
CA THR A 70 8.74 -11.16 -11.74
C THR A 70 9.87 -11.05 -10.71
N GLU A 71 9.91 -9.96 -9.98
CA GLU A 71 11.02 -9.67 -9.04
C GLU A 71 11.00 -10.59 -7.82
N PHE A 72 9.84 -10.83 -7.24
CA PHE A 72 9.70 -11.54 -5.97
C PHE A 72 9.04 -12.91 -6.09
N ALA A 73 8.36 -13.19 -7.19
CA ALA A 73 7.58 -14.42 -7.39
C ALA A 73 6.73 -14.80 -6.17
N PRO A 74 5.88 -13.89 -5.67
CA PRO A 74 5.10 -14.18 -4.47
C PRO A 74 3.99 -15.19 -4.73
N ASP A 75 3.50 -15.81 -3.66
CA ASP A 75 2.38 -16.76 -3.73
C ASP A 75 1.02 -16.06 -3.65
N GLY A 76 1.00 -14.81 -3.19
CA GLY A 76 -0.22 -14.03 -3.09
C GLY A 76 0.07 -12.60 -2.66
N TYR A 77 -0.97 -11.82 -2.44
CA TYR A 77 -0.86 -10.43 -2.03
C TYR A 77 -1.93 -10.06 -1.02
N ASN A 78 -1.60 -9.12 -0.16
CA ASN A 78 -2.61 -8.34 0.53
C ASN A 78 -2.55 -6.92 -0.02
N ILE A 79 -3.71 -6.39 -0.37
CA ILE A 79 -3.85 -5.04 -0.94
C ILE A 79 -4.91 -4.31 -0.14
N GLY A 80 -4.62 -3.08 0.26
CA GLY A 80 -5.64 -2.34 0.97
C GLY A 80 -5.18 -0.98 1.44
N PHE A 81 -6.16 -0.26 1.99
CA PHE A 81 -5.99 1.03 2.62
C PHE A 81 -6.28 0.90 4.11
N ASN A 82 -5.64 1.73 4.91
CA ASN A 82 -6.09 2.02 6.25
C ASN A 82 -6.77 3.39 6.22
N ILE A 83 -7.95 3.50 6.77
CA ILE A 83 -8.72 4.74 6.76
C ILE A 83 -9.09 5.10 8.18
N GLY A 84 -8.63 6.27 8.62
CA GLY A 84 -8.86 6.77 9.97
C GLY A 84 -7.96 6.09 11.00
N GLU A 85 -7.85 6.70 12.17
CA GLU A 85 -7.00 6.19 13.25
C GLU A 85 -7.44 4.79 13.70
N ALA A 86 -8.75 4.58 13.86
CA ALA A 86 -9.28 3.27 14.27
C ALA A 86 -9.02 2.18 13.22
N GLY A 87 -8.85 2.57 11.97
CA GLY A 87 -8.50 1.65 10.90
C GLY A 87 -7.00 1.40 10.77
N GLY A 88 -6.20 2.06 11.61
CA GLY A 88 -4.75 1.87 11.61
C GLY A 88 -3.98 2.85 10.73
N GLN A 89 -4.62 3.90 10.25
CA GLN A 89 -3.93 4.89 9.43
C GLN A 89 -3.01 5.76 10.30
N THR A 90 -1.71 5.64 10.10
CA THR A 90 -0.72 6.39 10.88
C THR A 90 -0.19 7.61 10.15
N ILE A 91 -0.21 7.61 8.83
CA ILE A 91 0.18 8.75 8.00
C ILE A 91 -1.06 9.24 7.27
N LEU A 92 -1.44 10.50 7.52
CA LEU A 92 -2.69 11.08 7.01
C LEU A 92 -2.50 11.63 5.58
N HIS A 93 -2.09 10.75 4.70
CA HIS A 93 -1.92 10.99 3.28
C HIS A 93 -2.20 9.65 2.59
N VAL A 94 -3.22 9.62 1.75
CA VAL A 94 -3.73 8.37 1.21
C VAL A 94 -2.65 7.54 0.51
N HIS A 95 -2.60 6.28 0.84
CA HIS A 95 -1.67 5.32 0.24
C HIS A 95 -2.28 3.93 0.25
N ILE A 96 -1.94 3.15 -0.78
CA ILE A 96 -2.39 1.77 -0.91
C ILE A 96 -1.23 0.86 -0.54
N HIS A 97 -1.47 -0.08 0.34
CA HIS A 97 -0.50 -1.13 0.64
C HIS A 97 -0.60 -2.23 -0.41
N LEU A 98 0.54 -2.62 -0.96
CA LEU A 98 0.67 -3.77 -1.85
C LEU A 98 1.73 -4.67 -1.21
N ILE A 99 1.26 -5.72 -0.54
CA ILE A 99 2.10 -6.58 0.28
C ILE A 99 2.22 -7.96 -0.36
N PRO A 100 3.40 -8.31 -0.89
CA PRO A 100 3.60 -9.66 -1.45
C PRO A 100 3.68 -10.67 -0.31
N ARG A 101 3.05 -11.82 -0.50
CA ARG A 101 2.97 -12.86 0.50
C ARG A 101 3.60 -14.15 0.00
N LYS A 102 4.24 -14.88 0.90
CA LYS A 102 4.79 -16.22 0.63
C LYS A 102 4.12 -17.22 1.55
N LYS A 103 3.93 -18.46 1.08
CA LYS A 103 3.44 -19.53 1.93
C LYS A 103 4.36 -19.68 3.13
N GLY A 104 3.79 -19.72 4.31
CA GLY A 104 4.55 -19.87 5.55
C GLY A 104 5.15 -18.59 6.12
N ASP A 105 4.89 -17.44 5.51
CA ASP A 105 5.39 -16.16 6.02
C ASP A 105 4.69 -15.69 7.30
N SER A 106 3.57 -16.32 7.65
CA SER A 106 2.90 -16.12 8.93
C SER A 106 2.30 -17.46 9.39
N GLU A 107 2.08 -17.60 10.70
CA GLU A 107 1.55 -18.82 11.27
C GLU A 107 0.13 -19.13 10.79
N ASN A 108 -0.70 -18.10 10.70
CA ASN A 108 -2.08 -18.25 10.27
C ASN A 108 -2.49 -17.04 9.43
N CYS A 109 -2.60 -17.24 8.13
CA CYS A 109 -3.02 -16.20 7.20
C CYS A 109 -4.49 -16.32 6.80
N LYS A 110 -5.19 -17.33 7.31
CA LYS A 110 -6.58 -17.58 6.94
C LYS A 110 -7.46 -16.39 7.29
N GLY A 111 -8.24 -15.95 6.32
CA GLY A 111 -9.08 -14.77 6.48
C GLY A 111 -8.37 -13.44 6.20
N GLY A 112 -7.03 -13.44 6.14
CA GLY A 112 -6.24 -12.27 5.74
C GLY A 112 -6.63 -10.96 6.43
N ILE A 113 -7.29 -10.09 5.68
CA ILE A 113 -7.70 -8.76 6.15
C ILE A 113 -8.54 -8.79 7.43
N LYS A 114 -9.32 -9.85 7.65
CA LYS A 114 -10.09 -9.97 8.89
C LYS A 114 -9.21 -10.01 10.14
N GLY A 115 -7.93 -10.33 9.98
CA GLY A 115 -6.98 -10.35 11.06
C GLY A 115 -6.68 -9.00 11.69
N VAL A 116 -7.21 -7.91 11.10
CA VAL A 116 -7.13 -6.58 11.73
C VAL A 116 -7.87 -6.57 13.09
N ILE A 117 -8.82 -7.48 13.26
CA ILE A 117 -9.43 -7.75 14.56
C ILE A 117 -9.00 -9.18 14.89
N ARG A 118 -7.96 -9.33 15.69
CA ARG A 118 -7.23 -10.58 15.88
C ARG A 118 -8.09 -11.80 16.18
N ARG A 119 -9.19 -11.64 16.90
CA ARG A 119 -10.07 -12.74 17.27
C ARG A 119 -10.82 -13.32 16.07
N GLN A 120 -10.86 -12.61 14.95
CA GLN A 120 -11.62 -13.00 13.77
C GLN A 120 -10.77 -13.65 12.69
N MET A 121 -9.48 -13.88 12.95
CA MET A 121 -8.57 -14.43 11.95
C MET A 121 -8.79 -15.91 11.64
N SER A 122 -9.43 -16.64 12.49
CA SER A 122 -9.43 -18.11 12.45
C SER A 122 -10.62 -18.75 11.75
N TYR A 123 -11.29 -18.03 10.92
CA TYR A 123 -12.42 -18.66 10.20
C TYR A 123 -12.03 -19.20 8.82
#